data_12d1cee6f39256e2a72351ef106522ec
#
_entry.id   12d1cee6f39256e2a72351ef106522ec
#
_cell.length_a   1.000
_cell.length_b   1.000
_cell.length_c   1.000
_cell.angle_alpha   90.00
_cell.angle_beta   90.00
_cell.angle_gamma   90.00
#
_symmetry.space_group_name_H-M   'P 1'
#
loop_
_entity.id
_entity.type
_entity.pdbx_description
1 polymer ?
#
loop_
_entity_poly.entity_id
_entity_poly.type
_entity_poly.pdbx_seq_one_letter_code
_entity_poly.pdbx_strand_id
1 'polypeptide(L)'
;MARRKARRYKALYFDLRIKDLEEHYSQSNPKGAYGKISRFLAGHNFSHAQYSGYHSQYKTTDLEIFDLIREMSESFPWLQYCVNHFEVTNIGTNHDLMELFTEEIEEPTTL
;
A
#
# COMPACT_ATOMS: atom_id res chain seq x y z
N MET A 1 -13.29 30.86 -3.71
CA MET A 1 -13.00 30.11 -2.50
C MET A 1 -12.43 28.73 -2.82
N ALA A 2 -11.31 28.45 -2.23
CA ALA A 2 -10.68 27.16 -2.48
C ALA A 2 -11.51 26.03 -1.87
N ARG A 3 -11.73 25.00 -2.64
CA ARG A 3 -12.46 23.85 -2.16
C ARG A 3 -11.51 22.96 -1.37
N ARG A 4 -11.90 22.58 -0.16
CA ARG A 4 -11.10 21.68 0.64
C ARG A 4 -11.07 20.30 -0.01
N LYS A 5 -9.88 19.74 -0.16
CA LYS A 5 -9.77 18.38 -0.69
C LYS A 5 -10.25 17.37 0.35
N ALA A 6 -11.04 16.45 -0.10
CA ALA A 6 -11.53 15.39 0.77
C ALA A 6 -10.38 14.48 1.16
N ARG A 7 -10.31 14.13 2.44
CA ARG A 7 -9.34 13.18 2.93
C ARG A 7 -9.96 11.80 2.88
N ARG A 8 -9.19 10.84 2.41
CA ARG A 8 -9.67 9.47 2.25
C ARG A 8 -8.59 8.48 2.65
N TYR A 9 -9.01 7.29 2.99
CA TYR A 9 -8.07 6.19 3.11
C TYR A 9 -7.54 5.87 1.72
N LYS A 10 -6.25 5.59 1.64
CA LYS A 10 -5.58 5.36 0.37
C LYS A 10 -4.95 3.98 0.35
N ALA A 11 -4.90 3.39 -0.84
CA ALA A 11 -4.18 2.15 -1.08
C ALA A 11 -3.06 2.42 -2.07
N LEU A 12 -1.91 1.83 -1.81
CA LEU A 12 -0.75 1.89 -2.70
C LEU A 12 -0.53 0.52 -3.29
N TYR A 13 -0.30 0.48 -4.59
CA TYR A 13 0.04 -0.75 -5.31
C TYR A 13 1.27 -0.48 -6.14
N PHE A 14 2.22 -1.38 -6.10
CA PHE A 14 3.43 -1.19 -6.87
C PHE A 14 4.02 -2.52 -7.30
N ASP A 15 4.84 -2.46 -8.35
CA ASP A 15 5.53 -3.60 -8.89
C ASP A 15 6.93 -3.17 -9.29
N LEU A 16 7.91 -4.03 -9.01
CA LEU A 16 9.31 -3.76 -9.29
C LEU A 16 9.85 -4.80 -10.26
N ARG A 17 10.76 -4.35 -11.12
CA ARG A 17 11.41 -5.24 -12.07
C ARG A 17 12.60 -5.93 -11.41
N ILE A 18 12.57 -7.24 -11.35
CA ILE A 18 13.61 -8.03 -10.67
C ILE A 18 14.98 -7.80 -11.29
N LYS A 19 15.06 -7.77 -12.62
CA LYS A 19 16.33 -7.54 -13.29
C LYS A 19 16.96 -6.21 -12.90
N ASP A 20 16.15 -5.17 -12.81
CA ASP A 20 16.65 -3.86 -12.43
C ASP A 20 17.03 -3.83 -10.96
N LEU A 21 16.33 -4.59 -10.13
CA LEU A 21 16.72 -4.71 -8.72
C LEU A 21 18.06 -5.43 -8.58
N GLU A 22 18.30 -6.42 -9.40
CA GLU A 22 19.60 -7.10 -9.39
C GLU A 22 20.73 -6.15 -9.74
N GLU A 23 20.49 -5.25 -10.68
CA GLU A 23 21.50 -4.29 -11.12
C GLU A 23 21.66 -3.11 -10.18
N HIS A 24 20.56 -2.55 -9.69
CA HIS A 24 20.57 -1.27 -8.97
C HIS A 24 20.42 -1.40 -7.46
N TYR A 25 19.91 -2.51 -6.97
CA TYR A 25 19.70 -2.70 -5.55
C TYR A 25 20.61 -3.77 -4.96
N SER A 26 20.42 -5.02 -5.35
CA SER A 26 21.22 -6.12 -4.83
C SER A 26 21.14 -7.31 -5.77
N GLN A 27 22.28 -7.76 -6.25
CA GLN A 27 22.33 -8.92 -7.15
C GLN A 27 21.98 -10.20 -6.40
N SER A 28 22.43 -10.34 -5.17
CA SER A 28 22.22 -11.56 -4.40
C SER A 28 20.86 -11.62 -3.73
N ASN A 29 20.21 -10.48 -3.50
CA ASN A 29 18.92 -10.44 -2.81
C ASN A 29 18.03 -9.34 -3.37
N PRO A 30 17.64 -9.46 -4.65
CA PRO A 30 16.82 -8.40 -5.27
C PRO A 30 15.46 -8.23 -4.60
N LYS A 31 14.86 -9.33 -4.17
CA LYS A 31 13.53 -9.26 -3.55
C LYS A 31 13.55 -8.63 -2.16
N GLY A 32 14.72 -8.47 -1.57
CA GLY A 32 14.86 -7.75 -0.31
C GLY A 32 14.39 -6.31 -0.39
N ALA A 33 14.33 -5.74 -1.60
CA ALA A 33 13.82 -4.41 -1.82
C ALA A 33 12.37 -4.24 -1.34
N TYR A 34 11.55 -5.27 -1.53
CA TYR A 34 10.17 -5.23 -1.06
C TYR A 34 10.11 -5.07 0.46
N GLY A 35 11.00 -5.72 1.17
CA GLY A 35 11.08 -5.57 2.62
C GLY A 35 11.47 -4.16 3.06
N LYS A 36 12.34 -3.53 2.30
CA LYS A 36 12.72 -2.14 2.57
C LYS A 36 11.53 -1.20 2.43
N ILE A 37 10.79 -1.35 1.34
CA ILE A 37 9.60 -0.53 1.09
C ILE A 37 8.54 -0.81 2.16
N SER A 38 8.34 -2.07 2.48
CA SER A 38 7.38 -2.46 3.50
C SER A 38 7.66 -1.80 4.84
N ARG A 39 8.92 -1.80 5.26
CA ARG A 39 9.31 -1.17 6.52
C ARG A 39 9.14 0.35 6.48
N PHE A 40 9.46 0.96 5.33
CA PHE A 40 9.25 2.39 5.18
C PHE A 40 7.77 2.73 5.34
N LEU A 41 6.92 1.99 4.66
CA LEU A 41 5.48 2.24 4.69
C LEU A 41 4.89 1.96 6.08
N ALA A 42 5.38 0.91 6.76
CA ALA A 42 4.95 0.63 8.12
C ALA A 42 5.30 1.79 9.06
N GLY A 43 6.47 2.40 8.87
CA GLY A 43 6.88 3.55 9.64
C GLY A 43 6.03 4.79 9.40
N HIS A 44 5.28 4.80 8.31
CA HIS A 44 4.38 5.90 7.95
C HIS A 44 2.91 5.49 8.08
N ASN A 45 2.64 4.47 8.89
CA ASN A 45 1.29 4.02 9.24
C ASN A 45 0.49 3.48 8.05
N PHE A 46 1.17 2.72 7.21
CA PHE A 46 0.53 1.90 6.21
C PHE A 46 0.65 0.45 6.63
N SER A 47 -0.42 -0.32 6.44
CA SER A 47 -0.37 -1.75 6.69
C SER A 47 -0.45 -2.51 5.37
N HIS A 48 0.23 -3.65 5.32
CA HIS A 48 0.20 -4.51 4.14
C HIS A 48 -1.16 -5.21 4.05
N ALA A 49 -1.83 -5.02 2.93
CA ALA A 49 -3.10 -5.67 2.70
C ALA A 49 -2.87 -7.09 2.18
N GLN A 50 -3.89 -7.91 2.29
CA GLN A 50 -3.80 -9.34 2.03
C GLN A 50 -3.35 -9.68 0.60
N TYR A 51 -3.73 -8.87 -0.38
CA TYR A 51 -3.46 -9.17 -1.79
C TYR A 51 -2.61 -8.09 -2.45
N SER A 52 -1.43 -7.85 -1.92
CA SER A 52 -0.42 -7.01 -2.56
C SER A 52 -0.70 -5.51 -2.61
N GLY A 53 -1.34 -4.98 -1.60
CA GLY A 53 -1.50 -3.53 -1.49
C GLY A 53 -1.06 -3.06 -0.12
N TYR A 54 -0.86 -1.76 0.02
CA TYR A 54 -0.58 -1.14 1.30
C TYR A 54 -1.64 -0.09 1.57
N HIS A 55 -2.32 -0.22 2.70
CA HIS A 55 -3.42 0.66 3.04
C HIS A 55 -3.02 1.64 4.13
N SER A 56 -3.31 2.93 3.92
CA SER A 56 -3.08 3.92 4.97
C SER A 56 -4.03 3.64 6.13
N GLN A 57 -3.51 3.81 7.35
CA GLN A 57 -4.32 3.65 8.55
C GLN A 57 -4.91 4.99 8.99
N TYR A 58 -4.87 5.97 8.10
CA TYR A 58 -5.38 7.32 8.33
C TYR A 58 -5.89 7.88 7.02
N LYS A 59 -6.76 8.86 7.12
CA LYS A 59 -7.27 9.56 5.94
C LYS A 59 -6.25 10.60 5.51
N THR A 60 -6.01 10.66 4.21
CA THR A 60 -5.00 11.55 3.67
C THR A 60 -5.43 12.03 2.28
N THR A 61 -4.58 12.82 1.63
CA THR A 61 -4.84 13.35 0.29
C THR A 61 -3.79 12.83 -0.68
N ASP A 62 -4.08 12.94 -1.97
CA ASP A 62 -3.12 12.54 -3.00
C ASP A 62 -1.82 13.34 -2.89
N LEU A 63 -1.90 14.63 -2.57
CA LEU A 63 -0.71 15.45 -2.43
C LEU A 63 0.19 14.97 -1.29
N GLU A 64 -0.41 14.58 -0.17
CA GLU A 64 0.36 14.05 0.94
C GLU A 64 1.00 12.73 0.57
N ILE A 65 0.29 11.91 -0.22
CA ILE A 65 0.86 10.66 -0.72
C ILE A 65 2.01 10.93 -1.68
N PHE A 66 1.87 11.91 -2.56
CA PHE A 66 2.96 12.28 -3.47
C PHE A 66 4.21 12.68 -2.70
N ASP A 67 4.05 13.44 -1.62
CA ASP A 67 5.17 13.84 -0.77
C ASP A 67 5.81 12.63 -0.09
N LEU A 68 4.98 11.69 0.36
CA LEU A 68 5.47 10.46 0.98
C LEU A 68 6.28 9.63 -0.01
N ILE A 69 5.79 9.48 -1.23
CA ILE A 69 6.49 8.71 -2.26
C ILE A 69 7.78 9.40 -2.67
N ARG A 70 7.78 10.73 -2.71
CA ARG A 70 9.00 11.48 -2.98
C ARG A 70 10.04 11.22 -1.90
N GLU A 71 9.61 11.23 -0.64
CA GLU A 71 10.49 10.93 0.48
C GLU A 71 11.04 9.51 0.38
N MET A 72 10.18 8.55 0.01
CA MET A 72 10.62 7.17 -0.19
C MET A 72 11.66 7.09 -1.30
N SER A 73 11.42 7.79 -2.40
CA SER A 73 12.34 7.80 -3.54
C SER A 73 13.69 8.39 -3.16
N GLU A 74 13.70 9.41 -2.31
CA GLU A 74 14.93 10.00 -1.82
C GLU A 74 15.68 9.05 -0.88
N SER A 75 14.92 8.30 -0.08
CA SER A 75 15.50 7.31 0.83
C SER A 75 16.06 6.10 0.08
N PHE A 76 15.50 5.78 -1.06
CA PHE A 76 15.90 4.62 -1.87
C PHE A 76 16.24 5.06 -3.28
N PRO A 77 17.49 5.55 -3.52
CA PRO A 77 17.87 6.04 -4.85
C PRO A 77 17.73 5.02 -5.97
N TRP A 78 17.81 3.73 -5.64
CA TRP A 78 17.65 2.66 -6.60
C TRP A 78 16.22 2.51 -7.10
N LEU A 79 15.25 3.02 -6.35
CA LEU A 79 13.84 2.76 -6.63
C LEU A 79 13.42 3.26 -8.00
N GLN A 80 13.86 4.45 -8.39
CA GLN A 80 13.46 5.05 -9.66
C GLN A 80 13.84 4.21 -10.87
N TYR A 81 14.89 3.39 -10.74
CA TYR A 81 15.35 2.54 -11.85
C TYR A 81 14.64 1.20 -11.89
N CYS A 82 13.92 0.86 -10.84
CA CYS A 82 13.37 -0.47 -10.68
C CYS A 82 11.85 -0.52 -10.72
N VAL A 83 11.19 0.61 -10.58
CA VAL A 83 9.73 0.67 -10.56
C VAL A 83 9.17 0.36 -11.94
N ASN A 84 8.28 -0.61 -11.99
CA ASN A 84 7.51 -0.92 -13.19
C ASN A 84 6.13 -0.28 -13.10
N HIS A 85 5.57 -0.23 -11.92
CA HIS A 85 4.23 0.28 -11.69
C HIS A 85 4.13 0.79 -10.26
N PHE A 86 3.47 1.93 -10.08
CA PHE A 86 3.22 2.46 -8.75
C PHE A 86 1.98 3.35 -8.84
N GLU A 87 0.95 3.01 -8.09
CA GLU A 87 -0.28 3.79 -8.15
C GLU A 87 -0.90 3.94 -6.77
N VAL A 88 -1.69 4.99 -6.64
CA VAL A 88 -2.48 5.24 -5.45
C VAL A 88 -3.95 5.27 -5.84
N THR A 89 -4.78 4.65 -5.01
CA THR A 89 -6.22 4.68 -5.22
C THR A 89 -6.91 5.07 -3.93
N ASN A 90 -8.12 5.58 -4.05
CA ASN A 90 -8.96 5.81 -2.90
C ASN A 90 -9.62 4.50 -2.49
N ILE A 91 -9.66 4.27 -1.18
CA ILE A 91 -10.40 3.14 -0.64
C ILE A 91 -11.77 3.64 -0.26
N GLY A 92 -12.80 2.99 -0.78
CA GLY A 92 -14.16 3.27 -0.38
C GLY A 92 -14.45 2.70 1.00
N THR A 93 -15.71 2.74 1.39
CA THR A 93 -16.11 2.18 2.67
C THR A 93 -15.81 0.68 2.68
N ASN A 94 -15.06 0.27 3.68
CA ASN A 94 -14.70 -1.12 3.82
C ASN A 94 -15.60 -1.74 4.89
N HIS A 95 -16.39 -2.71 4.48
CA HIS A 95 -17.29 -3.42 5.41
C HIS A 95 -16.71 -4.78 5.72
N ASP A 96 -16.53 -5.04 7.00
CA ASP A 96 -16.14 -6.37 7.45
C ASP A 96 -17.39 -7.21 7.53
N LEU A 97 -17.50 -8.17 6.64
CA LEU A 97 -18.68 -9.00 6.54
C LEU A 97 -18.63 -10.26 7.42
N MET A 98 -17.56 -10.42 8.18
CA MET A 98 -17.41 -11.61 9.00
C MET A 98 -18.50 -11.74 10.07
N GLU A 99 -19.00 -10.60 10.55
CA GLU A 99 -20.10 -10.61 11.49
C GLU A 99 -21.33 -11.30 10.96
N LEU A 100 -21.58 -11.15 9.67
CA LEU A 100 -22.74 -11.77 9.04
C LEU A 100 -22.63 -13.29 9.06
N PHE A 101 -21.41 -13.78 8.83
CA PHE A 101 -21.20 -15.23 8.85
C PHE A 101 -21.32 -15.78 10.26
N THR A 102 -20.87 -15.02 11.24
CA THR A 102 -20.98 -15.44 12.65
C THR A 102 -22.44 -15.55 13.06
N GLU A 103 -23.24 -14.57 12.67
CA GLU A 103 -24.66 -14.59 12.97
C GLU A 103 -25.36 -15.79 12.33
N GLU A 104 -24.98 -16.11 11.11
CA GLU A 104 -25.58 -17.26 10.43
C GLU A 104 -25.19 -18.57 11.09
N ILE A 105 -24.01 -18.64 11.65
CA ILE A 105 -23.58 -19.83 12.37
C ILE A 105 -24.38 -20.00 13.67
N GLU A 106 -24.63 -18.90 14.35
CA GLU A 106 -25.37 -18.91 15.60
C GLU A 106 -26.84 -19.22 15.41
N GLU A 107 -27.37 -18.88 14.28
CA GLU A 107 -28.74 -19.19 13.94
C GLU A 107 -28.75 -20.42 13.05
N PRO A 108 -28.97 -21.59 13.62
CA PRO A 108 -28.95 -22.78 12.80
C PRO A 108 -30.04 -22.71 11.76
N THR A 109 -29.59 -22.73 10.52
CA THR A 109 -30.51 -22.74 9.42
C THR A 109 -31.08 -24.11 9.30
N THR A 110 -32.34 -24.18 9.43
CA THR A 110 -33.02 -25.40 9.12
C THR A 110 -33.27 -25.45 7.63
N LEU A 111 -32.70 -26.39 7.04
CA LEU A 111 -32.91 -26.54 5.60
C LEU A 111 -33.93 -27.58 5.32
#